data_949feb7f678f21f661f82f0690077d4a
#
_entry.id   949feb7f678f21f661f82f0690077d4a
#
_cell.length_a   1.000
_cell.length_b   1.000
_cell.length_c   1.000
_cell.angle_alpha   90.00
_cell.angle_beta   90.00
_cell.angle_gamma   90.00
#
_symmetry.space_group_name_H-M   'P 1'
#
loop_
_entity.id
_entity.type
_entity.pdbx_description
1 polymer ?
#
loop_
_entity_poly.entity_id
_entity_poly.type
_entity_poly.pdbx_seq_one_letter_code
_entity_poly.pdbx_strand_id
1 'polypeptide(L)'
;MNYHLGNLQDFNPNLCQQLKRYCYEINGCCQTVHKELGPFLNEYMYQDALEIIFNERAIPHTREYYFSVDFHGQQIRHKHFVDFHVREKIFIECKAVGSLGPEQRQQLWNYMRLTKVRIGILYNFAPIRDQSEHYYLDTDTNIMYFF
;
A
#
# COMPACT_ATOMS: atom_id res chain seq x y z
N MET A 1 -10.94 -18.51 -4.34
CA MET A 1 -10.85 -17.82 -3.04
C MET A 1 -11.76 -16.61 -3.08
N ASN A 2 -12.79 -16.61 -2.28
CA ASN A 2 -13.70 -15.46 -2.20
C ASN A 2 -13.04 -14.39 -1.34
N TYR A 3 -12.69 -13.28 -1.97
CA TYR A 3 -12.18 -12.12 -1.26
C TYR A 3 -13.37 -11.33 -0.71
N HIS A 4 -13.66 -11.48 0.56
CA HIS A 4 -14.63 -10.63 1.22
C HIS A 4 -13.96 -9.32 1.59
N LEU A 5 -14.43 -8.25 0.99
CA LEU A 5 -14.01 -6.90 1.31
C LEU A 5 -15.09 -6.25 2.18
N GLY A 6 -14.74 -5.97 3.43
CA GLY A 6 -15.62 -5.30 4.37
C GLY A 6 -15.18 -3.88 4.67
N ASN A 7 -16.06 -3.09 5.28
CA ASN A 7 -15.72 -1.78 5.80
C ASN A 7 -15.24 -1.94 7.24
N LEU A 8 -13.99 -1.56 7.50
CA LEU A 8 -13.41 -1.71 8.84
C LEU A 8 -14.15 -0.87 9.89
N GLN A 9 -14.69 0.28 9.50
CA GLN A 9 -15.49 1.13 10.40
C GLN A 9 -16.69 0.38 10.96
N ASP A 10 -17.33 -0.48 10.17
CA ASP A 10 -18.48 -1.27 10.59
C ASP A 10 -18.08 -2.46 11.45
N PHE A 11 -16.93 -3.06 11.16
CA PHE A 11 -16.45 -4.25 11.86
C PHE A 11 -15.77 -3.91 13.20
N ASN A 12 -14.87 -2.94 13.20
CA ASN A 12 -14.11 -2.54 14.38
C ASN A 12 -13.75 -1.04 14.30
N PRO A 13 -14.65 -0.17 14.73
CA PRO A 13 -14.45 1.28 14.62
C PRO A 13 -13.22 1.79 15.38
N ASN A 14 -12.88 1.19 16.51
CA ASN A 14 -11.69 1.59 17.27
C ASN A 14 -10.41 1.29 16.51
N LEU A 15 -10.28 0.08 15.95
CA LEU A 15 -9.15 -0.29 15.13
C LEU A 15 -9.07 0.58 13.87
N CYS A 16 -10.19 0.84 13.23
CA CYS A 16 -10.26 1.72 12.07
C CYS A 16 -9.66 3.09 12.38
N GLN A 17 -10.02 3.67 13.50
CA GLN A 17 -9.54 4.98 13.91
C GLN A 17 -8.03 4.96 14.24
N GLN A 18 -7.57 3.90 14.91
CA GLN A 18 -6.14 3.71 15.19
C GLN A 18 -5.33 3.61 13.90
N LEU A 19 -5.80 2.85 12.92
CA LEU A 19 -5.11 2.68 11.65
C LEU A 19 -5.09 3.97 10.83
N LYS A 20 -6.17 4.74 10.84
CA LYS A 20 -6.20 6.06 10.19
C LYS A 20 -5.16 7.00 10.78
N ARG A 21 -5.00 7.02 12.10
CA ARG A 21 -3.96 7.81 12.76
C ARG A 21 -2.56 7.29 12.42
N TYR A 22 -2.40 5.99 12.41
CA TYR A 22 -1.11 5.36 12.12
C TYR A 22 -0.63 5.67 10.69
N CYS A 23 -1.55 5.71 9.73
CA CYS A 23 -1.26 6.02 8.33
C CYS A 23 -1.23 7.51 8.00
N TYR A 24 -1.63 8.37 8.91
CA TYR A 24 -1.79 9.80 8.66
C TYR A 24 -0.52 10.47 8.13
N GLU A 25 0.61 10.23 8.77
CA GLU A 25 1.90 10.79 8.36
C GLU A 25 2.33 10.27 6.98
N ILE A 26 2.12 8.99 6.73
CA ILE A 26 2.46 8.36 5.45
C ILE A 26 1.59 8.93 4.32
N ASN A 27 0.30 9.08 4.56
CA ASN A 27 -0.60 9.73 3.62
C ASN A 27 -0.18 11.17 3.34
N GLY A 28 0.25 11.88 4.38
CA GLY A 28 0.77 13.24 4.25
C GLY A 28 2.00 13.32 3.35
N CYS A 29 2.88 12.35 3.41
CA CYS A 29 4.03 12.25 2.51
C CYS A 29 3.58 12.09 1.05
N CYS A 30 2.65 11.20 0.80
CA CYS A 30 2.11 10.98 -0.55
C CYS A 30 1.40 12.24 -1.08
N GLN A 31 0.62 12.90 -0.25
CA GLN A 31 -0.07 14.14 -0.60
C GLN A 31 0.92 15.24 -0.93
N THR A 32 2.01 15.36 -0.19
CA THR A 32 3.08 16.33 -0.45
C THR A 32 3.70 16.10 -1.83
N VAL A 33 3.99 14.85 -2.15
CA VAL A 33 4.54 14.48 -3.48
C VAL A 33 3.57 14.90 -4.58
N HIS A 34 2.30 14.54 -4.47
CA HIS A 34 1.29 14.88 -5.48
C HIS A 34 1.11 16.39 -5.63
N LYS A 35 1.06 17.10 -4.51
CA LYS A 35 0.89 18.56 -4.50
C LYS A 35 2.04 19.28 -5.15
N GLU A 36 3.27 18.85 -4.90
CA GLU A 36 4.46 19.54 -5.39
C GLU A 36 4.81 19.17 -6.83
N LEU A 37 4.66 17.89 -7.21
CA LEU A 37 4.98 17.45 -8.58
C LEU A 37 3.82 17.65 -9.56
N GLY A 38 2.59 17.57 -9.08
CA GLY A 38 1.41 17.69 -9.94
C GLY A 38 1.05 16.36 -10.64
N PRO A 39 -0.02 16.39 -11.47
CA PRO A 39 -0.54 15.21 -12.13
C PRO A 39 0.23 14.80 -13.38
N PHE A 40 -0.11 13.63 -13.93
CA PHE A 40 0.28 13.14 -15.27
C PHE A 40 1.76 12.82 -15.47
N LEU A 41 2.51 12.63 -14.40
CA LEU A 41 3.90 12.17 -14.49
C LEU A 41 3.93 10.63 -14.49
N ASN A 42 5.09 10.05 -14.80
CA ASN A 42 5.24 8.61 -14.76
C ASN A 42 5.43 8.13 -13.29
N GLU A 43 5.15 6.85 -13.08
CA GLU A 43 5.17 6.24 -11.75
C GLU A 43 6.52 6.39 -11.04
N TYR A 44 7.63 6.24 -11.79
CA TYR A 44 8.97 6.32 -11.18
C TYR A 44 9.30 7.70 -10.62
N MET A 45 8.79 8.77 -11.23
CA MET A 45 9.01 10.12 -10.70
C MET A 45 8.35 10.29 -9.33
N TYR A 46 7.13 9.77 -9.18
CA TYR A 46 6.43 9.81 -7.90
C TYR A 46 7.12 8.95 -6.84
N GLN A 47 7.59 7.77 -7.22
CA GLN A 47 8.33 6.90 -6.31
C GLN A 47 9.64 7.55 -5.85
N ASP A 48 10.41 8.14 -6.76
CA ASP A 48 11.64 8.83 -6.41
C ASP A 48 11.38 9.98 -5.43
N ALA A 49 10.35 10.76 -5.70
CA ALA A 49 9.97 11.87 -4.82
C ALA A 49 9.51 11.39 -3.44
N LEU A 50 8.73 10.30 -3.40
CA LEU A 50 8.26 9.74 -2.12
C LEU A 50 9.44 9.22 -1.28
N GLU A 51 10.42 8.58 -1.91
CA GLU A 51 11.64 8.14 -1.23
C GLU A 51 12.40 9.34 -0.62
N ILE A 52 12.50 10.43 -1.35
CA ILE A 52 13.14 11.66 -0.85
C ILE A 52 12.39 12.18 0.38
N ILE A 53 11.07 12.26 0.32
CA ILE A 53 10.25 12.73 1.45
C ILE A 53 10.39 11.81 2.67
N PHE A 54 10.37 10.50 2.47
CA PHE A 54 10.59 9.55 3.57
C PHE A 54 11.95 9.74 4.23
N ASN A 55 13.00 9.96 3.44
CA ASN A 55 14.33 10.20 3.98
C ASN A 55 14.40 11.53 4.73
N GLU A 56 13.81 12.60 4.19
CA GLU A 56 13.77 13.91 4.87
C GLU A 56 13.06 13.85 6.21
N ARG A 57 11.99 13.06 6.31
CA ARG A 57 11.19 12.92 7.53
C ARG A 57 11.63 11.77 8.43
N ALA A 58 12.75 11.13 8.08
CA ALA A 58 13.32 9.99 8.84
C ALA A 58 12.30 8.86 9.05
N ILE A 59 11.49 8.57 8.03
CA ILE A 59 10.55 7.47 8.06
C ILE A 59 11.25 6.20 7.57
N PRO A 60 11.39 5.16 8.41
CA PRO A 60 12.02 3.91 8.01
C PRO A 60 11.25 3.24 6.88
N HIS A 61 11.95 2.90 5.81
CA HIS A 61 11.34 2.27 4.65
C HIS A 61 12.37 1.48 3.86
N THR A 62 11.88 0.53 3.06
CA THR A 62 12.65 -0.16 2.04
C THR A 62 11.90 -0.01 0.73
N ARG A 63 12.54 0.60 -0.26
CA ARG A 63 12.00 0.72 -1.62
C ARG A 63 12.31 -0.55 -2.41
N GLU A 64 11.40 -0.95 -3.30
CA GLU A 64 11.51 -2.20 -4.07
C GLU A 64 11.77 -3.38 -3.14
N TYR A 65 10.90 -3.51 -2.14
CA TYR A 65 11.01 -4.54 -1.14
C TYR A 65 10.78 -5.91 -1.75
N TYR A 66 11.81 -6.76 -1.68
CA TYR A 66 11.73 -8.13 -2.17
C TYR A 66 11.10 -9.04 -1.12
N PHE A 67 10.18 -9.89 -1.58
CA PHE A 67 9.69 -11.00 -0.75
C PHE A 67 9.64 -12.29 -1.58
N SER A 68 9.85 -13.40 -0.89
CA SER A 68 9.74 -14.74 -1.48
C SER A 68 8.47 -15.41 -1.00
N VAL A 69 7.97 -16.34 -1.81
CA VAL A 69 6.82 -17.16 -1.47
C VAL A 69 7.25 -18.61 -1.42
N ASP A 70 7.02 -19.25 -0.28
CA ASP A 70 7.26 -20.67 -0.11
C ASP A 70 6.01 -21.46 -0.47
N PHE A 71 6.22 -22.51 -1.26
CA PHE A 71 5.16 -23.44 -1.63
C PHE A 71 5.68 -24.86 -1.45
N HIS A 72 5.10 -25.62 -0.57
CA HIS A 72 5.54 -26.98 -0.22
C HIS A 72 7.02 -27.04 0.16
N GLY A 73 7.49 -26.09 0.96
CA GLY A 73 8.88 -26.02 1.40
C GLY A 73 9.88 -25.53 0.34
N GLN A 74 9.42 -25.12 -0.81
CA GLN A 74 10.26 -24.62 -1.90
C GLN A 74 9.87 -23.19 -2.26
N GLN A 75 10.87 -22.37 -2.58
CA GLN A 75 10.62 -20.99 -3.01
C GLN A 75 10.10 -20.96 -4.45
N ILE A 76 9.05 -20.19 -4.68
CA ILE A 76 8.60 -19.87 -6.03
C ILE A 76 9.69 -19.02 -6.71
N ARG A 77 10.03 -19.36 -7.97
CA ARG A 77 11.15 -18.73 -8.68
C ARG A 77 10.93 -17.27 -9.02
N HIS A 78 9.69 -16.86 -9.28
CA HIS A 78 9.39 -15.47 -9.61
C HIS A 78 9.67 -14.59 -8.42
N LYS A 79 10.42 -13.52 -8.68
CA LYS A 79 10.69 -12.48 -7.66
C LYS A 79 9.53 -11.51 -7.61
N HIS A 80 9.09 -11.22 -6.41
CA HIS A 80 8.02 -10.27 -6.16
C HIS A 80 8.57 -9.09 -5.39
N PHE A 81 8.15 -7.89 -5.80
CA PHE A 81 8.59 -6.64 -5.19
C PHE A 81 7.37 -5.78 -4.87
N VAL A 82 7.39 -5.16 -3.70
CA VAL A 82 6.45 -4.10 -3.34
C VAL A 82 7.18 -2.77 -3.48
N ASP A 83 6.51 -1.74 -3.96
CA ASP A 83 7.15 -0.44 -4.19
C ASP A 83 7.80 0.11 -2.93
N PHE A 84 7.09 0.08 -1.80
CA PHE A 84 7.64 0.45 -0.48
C PHE A 84 7.13 -0.46 0.62
N HIS A 85 8.02 -0.82 1.53
CA HIS A 85 7.71 -1.42 2.82
C HIS A 85 8.10 -0.42 3.90
N VAL A 86 7.12 0.13 4.61
CA VAL A 86 7.29 1.26 5.52
C VAL A 86 7.11 0.81 6.96
N ARG A 87 8.07 1.17 7.82
CA ARG A 87 8.05 0.83 9.26
C ARG A 87 7.88 -0.67 9.52
N GLU A 88 8.28 -1.50 8.54
CA GLU A 88 8.12 -2.97 8.58
C GLU A 88 6.68 -3.46 8.76
N LYS A 89 5.68 -2.60 8.56
CA LYS A 89 4.26 -2.91 8.81
C LYS A 89 3.33 -2.55 7.66
N ILE A 90 3.73 -1.62 6.79
CA ILE A 90 2.87 -1.09 5.74
C ILE A 90 3.46 -1.37 4.38
N PHE A 91 2.66 -1.94 3.48
CA PHE A 91 2.98 -1.96 2.06
C PHE A 91 2.35 -0.77 1.36
N ILE A 92 3.12 -0.11 0.50
CA ILE A 92 2.62 0.94 -0.39
C ILE A 92 2.88 0.52 -1.83
N GLU A 93 1.83 0.50 -2.64
CA GLU A 93 1.91 0.41 -4.09
C GLU A 93 1.58 1.77 -4.70
N CYS A 94 2.52 2.29 -5.46
CA CYS A 94 2.39 3.55 -6.17
C CYS A 94 1.89 3.28 -7.58
N LYS A 95 0.88 4.02 -8.01
CA LYS A 95 0.34 3.92 -9.37
C LYS A 95 0.28 5.30 -10.02
N ALA A 96 0.35 5.31 -11.34
CA ALA A 96 0.20 6.50 -12.17
C ALA A 96 -0.71 6.15 -13.36
N VAL A 97 -1.98 5.92 -13.06
CA VAL A 97 -3.01 5.50 -14.02
C VAL A 97 -4.18 6.47 -13.99
N GLY A 98 -5.03 6.41 -15.01
CA GLY A 98 -6.21 7.29 -15.07
C GLY A 98 -7.18 7.06 -13.93
N SER A 99 -7.35 5.81 -13.52
CA SER A 99 -8.24 5.41 -12.43
C SER A 99 -7.78 4.07 -11.87
N LEU A 100 -7.89 3.89 -10.56
CA LEU A 100 -7.61 2.60 -9.92
C LEU A 100 -8.69 1.59 -10.31
N GLY A 101 -8.26 0.37 -10.61
CA GLY A 101 -9.14 -0.72 -11.01
C GLY A 101 -8.86 -2.00 -10.22
N PRO A 102 -9.62 -3.07 -10.53
CA PRO A 102 -9.49 -4.35 -9.82
C PRO A 102 -8.08 -4.95 -9.86
N GLU A 103 -7.36 -4.78 -10.96
CA GLU A 103 -6.01 -5.37 -11.10
C GLU A 103 -5.03 -4.79 -10.09
N GLN A 104 -5.04 -3.46 -9.91
CA GLN A 104 -4.17 -2.80 -8.96
C GLN A 104 -4.49 -3.22 -7.52
N ARG A 105 -5.76 -3.33 -7.19
CA ARG A 105 -6.21 -3.74 -5.86
C ARG A 105 -5.82 -5.18 -5.57
N GLN A 106 -6.08 -6.08 -6.51
CA GLN A 106 -5.77 -7.51 -6.36
C GLN A 106 -4.28 -7.75 -6.15
N GLN A 107 -3.42 -7.02 -6.85
CA GLN A 107 -1.97 -7.13 -6.67
C GLN A 107 -1.56 -6.83 -5.23
N LEU A 108 -2.02 -5.70 -4.68
CA LEU A 108 -1.71 -5.33 -3.29
C LEU A 108 -2.28 -6.34 -2.30
N TRP A 109 -3.55 -6.74 -2.47
CA TRP A 109 -4.19 -7.71 -1.58
C TRP A 109 -3.46 -9.05 -1.57
N ASN A 110 -3.05 -9.52 -2.75
CA ASN A 110 -2.30 -10.77 -2.87
C ASN A 110 -0.97 -10.69 -2.14
N TYR A 111 -0.24 -9.59 -2.31
CA TYR A 111 1.03 -9.37 -1.61
C TYR A 111 0.84 -9.34 -0.10
N MET A 112 -0.19 -8.68 0.39
CA MET A 112 -0.52 -8.67 1.81
C MET A 112 -0.83 -10.07 2.34
N ARG A 113 -1.62 -10.86 1.61
CA ARG A 113 -1.95 -12.23 2.02
C ARG A 113 -0.75 -13.16 2.02
N LEU A 114 0.07 -13.09 1.00
CA LEU A 114 1.25 -13.95 0.86
C LEU A 114 2.30 -13.68 1.94
N THR A 115 2.44 -12.44 2.36
CA THR A 115 3.44 -12.00 3.34
C THR A 115 2.89 -11.83 4.74
N LYS A 116 1.56 -11.84 4.90
CA LYS A 116 0.84 -11.53 6.15
C LYS A 116 1.10 -10.12 6.68
N VAL A 117 1.48 -9.21 5.81
CA VAL A 117 1.53 -7.78 6.13
C VAL A 117 0.09 -7.27 6.21
N ARG A 118 -0.24 -6.62 7.31
CA ARG A 118 -1.63 -6.30 7.65
C ARG A 118 -2.15 -4.99 7.10
N ILE A 119 -1.26 -4.08 6.72
CA ILE A 119 -1.65 -2.74 6.26
C ILE A 119 -1.11 -2.52 4.85
N GLY A 120 -1.99 -2.11 3.96
CA GLY A 120 -1.63 -1.77 2.58
C GLY A 120 -2.24 -0.45 2.15
N ILE A 121 -1.46 0.33 1.44
CA ILE A 121 -1.89 1.59 0.84
C ILE A 121 -1.68 1.50 -0.66
N LEU A 122 -2.73 1.80 -1.40
CA LEU A 122 -2.69 1.94 -2.84
C LEU A 122 -2.85 3.42 -3.17
N TYR A 123 -1.83 4.02 -3.75
CA TYR A 123 -1.82 5.46 -4.01
C TYR A 123 -1.64 5.73 -5.50
N ASN A 124 -2.60 6.43 -6.10
CA ASN A 124 -2.57 6.81 -7.50
C ASN A 124 -2.29 8.31 -7.63
N PHE A 125 -1.09 8.63 -8.13
CA PHE A 125 -0.59 9.99 -8.22
C PHE A 125 -0.95 10.71 -9.52
N ALA A 126 -1.38 9.98 -10.56
CA ALA A 126 -1.53 10.58 -11.88
C ALA A 126 -2.73 11.51 -12.04
N PRO A 127 -3.91 11.26 -11.46
CA PRO A 127 -5.05 12.14 -11.64
C PRO A 127 -4.82 13.53 -11.05
N ILE A 128 -5.54 14.54 -11.58
CA ILE A 128 -5.55 15.89 -10.99
C ILE A 128 -5.91 15.83 -9.51
N ARG A 129 -6.91 15.01 -9.18
CA ARG A 129 -7.24 14.65 -7.81
C ARG A 129 -6.70 13.25 -7.55
N ASP A 130 -5.69 13.16 -6.71
CA ASP A 130 -5.11 11.88 -6.33
C ASP A 130 -6.14 10.94 -5.71
N GLN A 131 -5.89 9.65 -5.86
CA GLN A 131 -6.74 8.60 -5.30
C GLN A 131 -5.91 7.77 -4.32
N SER A 132 -6.47 7.47 -3.17
CA SER A 132 -5.84 6.56 -2.21
C SER A 132 -6.86 5.56 -1.69
N GLU A 133 -6.39 4.35 -1.48
CA GLU A 133 -7.17 3.29 -0.85
C GLU A 133 -6.32 2.66 0.25
N HIS A 134 -6.95 2.34 1.37
CA HIS A 134 -6.30 1.79 2.54
C HIS A 134 -6.95 0.48 2.91
N TYR A 135 -6.12 -0.53 3.16
CA TYR A 135 -6.58 -1.88 3.43
C TYR A 135 -5.96 -2.44 4.69
N TYR A 136 -6.75 -3.19 5.42
CA TYR A 136 -6.34 -3.95 6.59
C TYR A 136 -6.67 -5.43 6.37
N LEU A 137 -5.68 -6.29 6.56
CA LEU A 137 -5.86 -7.73 6.51
C LEU A 137 -5.95 -8.29 7.93
N ASP A 138 -7.09 -8.89 8.26
CA ASP A 138 -7.20 -9.72 9.44
C ASP A 138 -6.61 -11.09 9.12
N THR A 139 -5.43 -11.36 9.69
CA THR A 139 -4.71 -12.60 9.40
C THR A 139 -5.34 -13.83 10.05
N ASP A 140 -6.19 -13.66 11.06
CA ASP A 140 -6.88 -14.78 11.71
C ASP A 140 -8.04 -15.31 10.85
N THR A 141 -8.79 -14.41 10.23
CA THR A 141 -9.94 -14.76 9.38
C THR A 141 -9.64 -14.70 7.90
N ASN A 142 -8.50 -14.13 7.52
CA ASN A 142 -8.10 -13.87 6.13
C ASN A 142 -9.08 -12.95 5.39
N ILE A 143 -9.78 -12.09 6.12
CA ILE A 143 -10.69 -11.10 5.55
C ILE A 143 -9.95 -9.79 5.34
N MET A 144 -10.16 -9.20 4.16
CA MET A 144 -9.63 -7.87 3.83
C MET A 144 -10.68 -6.82 4.12
N TYR A 145 -10.26 -5.75 4.79
CA TYR A 145 -11.10 -4.59 5.07
C TYR A 145 -10.52 -3.34 4.44
N PHE A 146 -11.37 -2.47 3.94
CA PHE A 146 -10.96 -1.10 3.59
C PHE A 146 -11.24 -0.14 4.75
N PHE A 147 -10.44 0.90 4.80
CA PHE A 147 -10.62 1.95 5.82
C PHE A 147 -10.18 3.34 5.35
#